data_061483525770143b652cc1cd895a0d73
#
_entry.id   061483525770143b652cc1cd895a0d73
#
_cell.length_a   1.000
_cell.length_b   1.000
_cell.length_c   1.000
_cell.angle_alpha   90.00
_cell.angle_beta   90.00
_cell.angle_gamma   90.00
#
_symmetry.space_group_name_H-M   'P 1'
#
loop_
_entity.id
_entity.type
_entity.pdbx_description
1 polymer ?
#
loop_
_entity_poly.entity_id
_entity_poly.type
_entity_poly.pdbx_seq_one_letter_code
_entity_poly.pdbx_strand_id
1 'polypeptide(L)'
;MRLIAENLTLERGGRRLFADLSFTADAGEALVVTGPNGAGKSSLLRGLAGFLAFATGGVRLEGGATQASLQEQTHYLGHADALKSALTAAENLGFWAGMLGGGAADVAPALARLGLPHVADFPVRALSAGQKRRVALARLIVALRPLWLLDEPTTALDVGAQALFAGVMRAHLETGGIIVAATHAPLGLEGAKSVKLEGAPLGVGEAA
;
A
#
# COMPACT_ATOMS: atom_id res chain seq x y z
N MET A 1 -8.08 15.04 -7.83
CA MET A 1 -8.44 13.77 -7.16
C MET A 1 -8.22 13.95 -5.66
N ARG A 2 -9.12 13.43 -4.82
CA ARG A 2 -9.05 13.54 -3.36
C ARG A 2 -9.61 12.28 -2.71
N LEU A 3 -8.83 11.67 -1.82
CA LEU A 3 -9.30 10.61 -0.93
C LEU A 3 -9.96 11.24 0.29
N ILE A 4 -11.17 10.80 0.63
CA ILE A 4 -11.94 11.29 1.77
C ILE A 4 -12.35 10.08 2.60
N ALA A 5 -12.00 10.09 3.87
CA ALA A 5 -12.41 9.13 4.88
C ALA A 5 -13.15 9.88 5.98
N GLU A 6 -14.40 9.47 6.29
CA GLU A 6 -15.28 10.17 7.22
C GLU A 6 -15.82 9.24 8.30
N ASN A 7 -15.56 9.59 9.56
CA ASN A 7 -16.10 8.93 10.76
C ASN A 7 -15.91 7.40 10.78
N LEU A 8 -14.73 6.96 10.33
CA LEU A 8 -14.42 5.54 10.25
C LEU A 8 -14.29 4.91 11.63
N THR A 9 -15.07 3.87 11.89
CA THR A 9 -14.89 2.99 13.05
C THR A 9 -14.59 1.59 12.56
N LEU A 10 -13.58 0.95 13.11
CA LEU A 10 -13.22 -0.42 12.76
C LEU A 10 -13.15 -1.29 14.00
N GLU A 11 -13.87 -2.42 13.90
CA GLU A 11 -13.93 -3.45 14.94
C GLU A 11 -13.41 -4.77 14.40
N ARG A 12 -12.69 -5.53 15.20
CA ARG A 12 -12.18 -6.85 14.84
C ARG A 12 -12.13 -7.77 16.04
N GLY A 13 -12.75 -8.96 15.92
CA GLY A 13 -12.78 -9.94 17.00
C GLY A 13 -13.42 -9.41 18.28
N GLY A 14 -14.52 -8.65 18.16
CA GLY A 14 -15.23 -8.06 19.29
C GLY A 14 -14.51 -6.86 19.93
N ARG A 15 -13.37 -6.42 19.37
CA ARG A 15 -12.61 -5.29 19.87
C ARG A 15 -12.63 -4.12 18.87
N ARG A 16 -12.92 -2.93 19.37
CA ARG A 16 -12.77 -1.68 18.60
C ARG A 16 -11.29 -1.34 18.49
N LEU A 17 -10.79 -1.17 17.26
CA LEU A 17 -9.41 -0.78 17.00
C LEU A 17 -9.26 0.74 17.01
N PHE A 18 -10.20 1.44 16.38
CA PHE A 18 -10.31 2.90 16.38
C PHE A 18 -11.76 3.30 16.10
N ALA A 19 -12.12 4.54 16.43
CA ALA A 19 -13.43 5.14 16.17
C ALA A 19 -13.29 6.58 15.68
N ASP A 20 -14.30 7.03 14.96
CA ASP A 20 -14.49 8.42 14.50
C ASP A 20 -13.28 9.00 13.76
N LEU A 21 -12.51 8.13 13.08
CA LEU A 21 -11.34 8.53 12.33
C LEU A 21 -11.77 9.22 11.03
N SER A 22 -11.34 10.46 10.86
CA SER A 22 -11.57 11.22 9.63
C SER A 22 -10.26 11.81 9.13
N PHE A 23 -10.02 11.73 7.82
CA PHE A 23 -8.87 12.34 7.16
C PHE A 23 -9.12 12.54 5.67
N THR A 24 -8.31 13.38 5.07
CA THR A 24 -8.28 13.57 3.61
C THR A 24 -6.86 13.55 3.10
N ALA A 25 -6.68 13.14 1.84
CA ALA A 25 -5.43 13.28 1.10
C ALA A 25 -5.74 13.77 -0.32
N ASP A 26 -5.08 14.83 -0.75
CA ASP A 26 -5.25 15.41 -2.07
C ASP A 26 -4.28 14.78 -3.08
N ALA A 27 -4.55 14.99 -4.38
CA ALA A 27 -3.64 14.57 -5.45
C ALA A 27 -2.22 15.09 -5.20
N GLY A 28 -1.23 14.22 -5.34
CA GLY A 28 0.17 14.52 -5.07
C GLY A 28 0.58 14.40 -3.60
N GLU A 29 -0.31 13.99 -2.69
CA GLU A 29 -0.02 13.90 -1.27
C GLU A 29 0.29 12.47 -0.80
N ALA A 30 1.22 12.37 0.14
CA ALA A 30 1.46 11.18 0.92
C ALA A 30 0.94 11.37 2.36
N LEU A 31 0.20 10.39 2.86
CA LEU A 31 -0.31 10.33 4.23
C LEU A 31 0.32 9.13 4.96
N VAL A 32 1.02 9.40 6.05
CA VAL A 32 1.64 8.35 6.89
C VAL A 32 0.74 8.07 8.09
N VAL A 33 0.28 6.83 8.19
CA VAL A 33 -0.50 6.34 9.33
C VAL A 33 0.47 5.90 10.42
N THR A 34 0.45 6.60 11.55
CA THR A 34 1.31 6.36 12.70
C THR A 34 0.52 5.82 13.89
N GLY A 35 1.20 5.33 14.91
CA GLY A 35 0.57 4.82 16.14
C GLY A 35 1.22 3.54 16.63
N PRO A 36 0.91 3.10 17.86
CA PRO A 36 1.52 1.91 18.46
C PRO A 36 1.19 0.63 17.69
N ASN A 37 1.94 -0.43 17.97
CA ASN A 37 1.62 -1.74 17.44
C ASN A 37 0.25 -2.20 17.95
N GLY A 38 -0.56 -2.76 17.06
CA GLY A 38 -1.93 -3.17 17.40
C GLY A 38 -2.97 -2.03 17.35
N ALA A 39 -2.59 -0.77 17.07
CA ALA A 39 -3.55 0.35 16.93
C ALA A 39 -4.48 0.24 15.72
N GLY A 40 -4.25 -0.72 14.82
CA GLY A 40 -5.12 -0.93 13.66
C GLY A 40 -4.59 -0.35 12.34
N LYS A 41 -3.32 0.06 12.25
CA LYS A 41 -2.74 0.64 11.01
C LYS A 41 -2.95 -0.23 9.77
N SER A 42 -2.50 -1.49 9.82
CA SER A 42 -2.72 -2.45 8.72
C SER A 42 -4.20 -2.76 8.50
N SER A 43 -5.02 -2.72 9.56
CA SER A 43 -6.46 -2.93 9.45
C SER A 43 -7.15 -1.74 8.77
N LEU A 44 -6.71 -0.52 9.04
CA LEU A 44 -7.16 0.68 8.31
C LEU A 44 -6.86 0.54 6.82
N LEU A 45 -5.61 0.22 6.45
CA LEU A 45 -5.26 0.03 5.03
C LEU A 45 -6.08 -1.08 4.36
N ARG A 46 -6.35 -2.17 5.06
CA ARG A 46 -7.22 -3.24 4.54
C ARG A 46 -8.68 -2.81 4.41
N GLY A 47 -9.17 -1.96 5.31
CA GLY A 47 -10.50 -1.36 5.19
C GLY A 47 -10.59 -0.45 3.96
N LEU A 48 -9.61 0.44 3.78
CA LEU A 48 -9.51 1.30 2.58
C LEU A 48 -9.43 0.48 1.29
N ALA A 49 -8.73 -0.65 1.30
CA ALA A 49 -8.64 -1.58 0.18
C ALA A 49 -9.91 -2.43 -0.04
N GLY A 50 -10.92 -2.34 0.84
CA GLY A 50 -12.15 -3.11 0.76
C GLY A 50 -12.06 -4.55 1.28
N PHE A 51 -10.96 -4.95 1.93
CA PHE A 51 -10.81 -6.30 2.51
C PHE A 51 -11.44 -6.42 3.90
N LEU A 52 -11.75 -5.30 4.56
CA LEU A 52 -12.45 -5.24 5.83
C LEU A 52 -13.56 -4.19 5.74
N ALA A 53 -14.72 -4.51 6.28
CA ALA A 53 -15.79 -3.54 6.40
C ALA A 53 -15.55 -2.62 7.61
N PHE A 54 -15.81 -1.33 7.47
CA PHE A 54 -15.91 -0.42 8.59
C PHE A 54 -17.25 -0.62 9.28
N ALA A 55 -17.29 -0.52 10.60
CA ALA A 55 -18.52 -0.60 11.37
C ALA A 55 -19.39 0.64 11.14
N THR A 56 -18.75 1.81 11.03
CA THR A 56 -19.39 3.08 10.67
C THR A 56 -18.47 3.90 9.77
N GLY A 57 -19.02 4.93 9.15
CA GLY A 57 -18.31 5.84 8.27
C GLY A 57 -18.21 5.37 6.84
N GLY A 58 -17.51 6.12 6.03
CA GLY A 58 -17.35 5.82 4.60
C GLY A 58 -16.06 6.35 4.02
N VAL A 59 -15.65 5.74 2.90
CA VAL A 59 -14.47 6.16 2.14
C VAL A 59 -14.86 6.36 0.68
N ARG A 60 -14.40 7.46 0.09
CA ARG A 60 -14.59 7.75 -1.32
C ARG A 60 -13.36 8.42 -1.94
N LEU A 61 -13.23 8.26 -3.25
CA LEU A 61 -12.20 8.91 -4.06
C LEU A 61 -12.89 9.87 -5.04
N GLU A 62 -12.86 11.16 -4.73
CA GLU A 62 -13.41 12.21 -5.59
C GLU A 62 -12.43 12.55 -6.72
N GLY A 63 -12.96 12.77 -7.93
CA GLY A 63 -12.15 13.09 -9.11
C GLY A 63 -11.31 11.93 -9.65
N GLY A 64 -11.59 10.70 -9.23
CA GLY A 64 -11.11 9.47 -9.85
C GLY A 64 -11.94 9.09 -11.09
N ALA A 65 -11.73 7.89 -11.63
CA ALA A 65 -12.52 7.36 -12.74
C ALA A 65 -13.96 7.10 -12.29
N THR A 66 -14.91 7.76 -12.94
CA THR A 66 -16.33 7.83 -12.50
C THR A 66 -17.07 6.48 -12.54
N GLN A 67 -16.58 5.51 -13.33
CA GLN A 67 -17.19 4.19 -13.47
C GLN A 67 -16.44 3.08 -12.70
N ALA A 68 -15.29 3.40 -12.10
CA ALA A 68 -14.49 2.44 -11.37
C ALA A 68 -14.74 2.55 -9.86
N SER A 69 -14.85 1.41 -9.18
CA SER A 69 -14.89 1.35 -7.73
C SER A 69 -13.58 1.88 -7.11
N LEU A 70 -13.60 2.22 -5.82
CA LEU A 70 -12.37 2.59 -5.10
C LEU A 70 -11.31 1.48 -5.19
N GLN A 71 -11.72 0.22 -5.09
CA GLN A 71 -10.84 -0.95 -5.14
C GLN A 71 -10.14 -1.10 -6.51
N GLU A 72 -10.85 -0.82 -7.60
CA GLU A 72 -10.28 -0.84 -8.96
C GLU A 72 -9.27 0.29 -9.19
N GLN A 73 -9.34 1.34 -8.42
CA GLN A 73 -8.44 2.49 -8.46
C GLN A 73 -7.30 2.41 -7.42
N THR A 74 -7.20 1.30 -6.69
CA THR A 74 -6.32 1.16 -5.54
C THR A 74 -5.31 0.03 -5.74
N HIS A 75 -4.03 0.30 -5.48
CA HIS A 75 -3.05 -0.72 -5.15
C HIS A 75 -2.97 -0.93 -3.65
N TYR A 76 -3.05 -2.17 -3.20
CA TYR A 76 -2.71 -2.55 -1.84
C TYR A 76 -1.46 -3.43 -1.82
N LEU A 77 -0.44 -2.97 -1.11
CA LEU A 77 0.76 -3.73 -0.81
C LEU A 77 0.81 -4.01 0.70
N GLY A 78 0.50 -5.24 1.07
CA GLY A 78 0.53 -5.69 2.45
C GLY A 78 1.93 -6.11 2.91
N HIS A 79 1.99 -6.65 4.13
CA HIS A 79 3.23 -7.20 4.68
C HIS A 79 3.72 -8.43 3.87
N ALA A 80 2.83 -9.26 3.38
CA ALA A 80 3.17 -10.37 2.48
C ALA A 80 3.32 -9.87 1.05
N ASP A 81 4.38 -10.34 0.36
CA ASP A 81 4.72 -9.91 -0.99
C ASP A 81 3.75 -10.39 -2.08
N ALA A 82 2.91 -11.39 -1.77
CA ALA A 82 1.94 -11.97 -2.70
C ALA A 82 2.58 -12.45 -4.02
N LEU A 83 3.73 -13.08 -3.93
CA LEU A 83 4.47 -13.68 -5.04
C LEU A 83 4.33 -15.21 -5.03
N LYS A 84 4.19 -15.79 -6.21
CA LYS A 84 4.22 -17.24 -6.41
C LYS A 84 5.67 -17.70 -6.53
N SER A 85 6.14 -18.49 -5.57
CA SER A 85 7.56 -18.86 -5.43
C SER A 85 8.12 -19.67 -6.60
N ALA A 86 7.27 -20.44 -7.28
CA ALA A 86 7.66 -21.27 -8.43
C ALA A 86 7.79 -20.49 -9.73
N LEU A 87 7.12 -19.35 -9.87
CA LEU A 87 7.18 -18.49 -11.04
C LEU A 87 8.41 -17.59 -10.99
N THR A 88 8.89 -17.16 -12.14
CA THR A 88 9.93 -16.13 -12.26
C THR A 88 9.43 -14.76 -11.79
N ALA A 89 10.35 -13.81 -11.58
CA ALA A 89 9.99 -12.44 -11.27
C ALA A 89 9.14 -11.81 -12.39
N ALA A 90 9.52 -12.03 -13.64
CA ALA A 90 8.78 -11.52 -14.80
C ALA A 90 7.38 -12.15 -14.93
N GLU A 91 7.25 -13.46 -14.75
CA GLU A 91 5.95 -14.15 -14.77
C GLU A 91 5.01 -13.66 -13.65
N ASN A 92 5.55 -13.44 -12.43
CA ASN A 92 4.75 -12.85 -11.34
C ASN A 92 4.25 -11.45 -11.70
N LEU A 93 5.10 -10.59 -12.25
CA LEU A 93 4.71 -9.24 -12.63
C LEU A 93 3.78 -9.23 -13.84
N GLY A 94 4.01 -10.11 -14.82
CA GLY A 94 3.11 -10.28 -15.97
C GLY A 94 1.70 -10.72 -15.55
N PHE A 95 1.59 -11.63 -14.57
CA PHE A 95 0.32 -12.02 -13.98
C PHE A 95 -0.40 -10.81 -13.36
N TRP A 96 0.31 -10.01 -12.55
CA TRP A 96 -0.27 -8.83 -11.93
C TRP A 96 -0.63 -7.74 -12.95
N ALA A 97 0.22 -7.51 -13.97
CA ALA A 97 -0.07 -6.59 -15.05
C ALA A 97 -1.39 -6.97 -15.76
N GLY A 98 -1.52 -8.21 -16.19
CA GLY A 98 -2.75 -8.69 -16.85
C GLY A 98 -4.00 -8.59 -15.96
N MET A 99 -3.87 -8.91 -14.66
CA MET A 99 -4.99 -8.88 -13.72
C MET A 99 -5.43 -7.45 -13.35
N LEU A 100 -4.52 -6.49 -13.38
CA LEU A 100 -4.76 -5.11 -12.94
C LEU A 100 -4.95 -4.13 -14.10
N GLY A 101 -4.97 -4.61 -15.35
CA GLY A 101 -5.17 -3.76 -16.55
C GLY A 101 -3.90 -3.07 -17.06
N GLY A 102 -2.72 -3.53 -16.63
CA GLY A 102 -1.42 -3.12 -17.17
C GLY A 102 -0.99 -3.96 -18.37
N GLY A 103 0.21 -3.67 -18.91
CA GLY A 103 0.79 -4.35 -20.06
C GLY A 103 2.03 -5.19 -19.73
N ALA A 104 2.25 -6.27 -20.48
CA ALA A 104 3.47 -7.08 -20.36
C ALA A 104 4.74 -6.27 -20.69
N ALA A 105 4.64 -5.24 -21.52
CA ALA A 105 5.74 -4.33 -21.87
C ALA A 105 6.28 -3.54 -20.67
N ASP A 106 5.50 -3.38 -19.60
CA ASP A 106 5.88 -2.60 -18.41
C ASP A 106 6.74 -3.39 -17.41
N VAL A 107 6.86 -4.71 -17.57
CA VAL A 107 7.55 -5.60 -16.61
C VAL A 107 9.05 -5.32 -16.52
N ALA A 108 9.76 -5.28 -17.66
CA ALA A 108 11.20 -5.05 -17.69
C ALA A 108 11.58 -3.63 -17.18
N PRO A 109 10.90 -2.56 -17.62
CA PRO A 109 11.10 -1.22 -17.04
C PRO A 109 10.83 -1.15 -15.55
N ALA A 110 9.78 -1.82 -15.04
CA ALA A 110 9.45 -1.83 -13.61
C ALA A 110 10.55 -2.50 -12.78
N LEU A 111 11.07 -3.64 -13.21
CA LEU A 111 12.21 -4.29 -12.56
C LEU A 111 13.46 -3.40 -12.58
N ALA A 112 13.76 -2.76 -13.71
CA ALA A 112 14.91 -1.86 -13.85
C ALA A 112 14.83 -0.66 -12.89
N ARG A 113 13.65 -0.05 -12.73
CA ARG A 113 13.43 1.07 -11.80
C ARG A 113 13.69 0.71 -10.33
N LEU A 114 13.57 -0.57 -9.98
CA LEU A 114 13.85 -1.08 -8.64
C LEU A 114 15.21 -1.81 -8.54
N GLY A 115 16.09 -1.63 -9.53
CA GLY A 115 17.45 -2.18 -9.53
C GLY A 115 17.51 -3.70 -9.72
N LEU A 116 16.52 -4.29 -10.38
CA LEU A 116 16.38 -5.73 -10.57
C LEU A 116 16.32 -6.18 -12.05
N PRO A 117 17.00 -5.53 -13.04
CA PRO A 117 16.89 -5.97 -14.43
C PRO A 117 17.43 -7.38 -14.65
N HIS A 118 18.34 -7.83 -13.79
CA HIS A 118 19.06 -9.10 -13.90
C HIS A 118 18.29 -10.31 -13.30
N VAL A 119 17.17 -10.10 -12.61
CA VAL A 119 16.44 -11.20 -11.96
C VAL A 119 15.13 -11.59 -12.67
N ALA A 120 14.85 -11.00 -13.82
CA ALA A 120 13.57 -11.21 -14.54
C ALA A 120 13.22 -12.70 -14.70
N ASP A 121 14.20 -13.50 -15.14
CA ASP A 121 14.03 -14.93 -15.43
C ASP A 121 14.32 -15.86 -14.24
N PHE A 122 14.64 -15.30 -13.06
CA PHE A 122 14.89 -16.12 -11.87
C PHE A 122 13.57 -16.45 -11.16
N PRO A 123 13.39 -17.72 -10.75
CA PRO A 123 12.23 -18.09 -9.94
C PRO A 123 12.29 -17.39 -8.58
N VAL A 124 11.14 -16.90 -8.11
CA VAL A 124 11.06 -16.10 -6.88
C VAL A 124 11.61 -16.83 -5.66
N ARG A 125 11.54 -18.17 -5.62
CA ARG A 125 12.15 -18.96 -4.53
C ARG A 125 13.67 -18.75 -4.41
N ALA A 126 14.36 -18.42 -5.50
CA ALA A 126 15.83 -18.21 -5.53
C ALA A 126 16.22 -16.78 -5.14
N LEU A 127 15.28 -15.86 -5.01
CA LEU A 127 15.55 -14.46 -4.69
C LEU A 127 15.71 -14.27 -3.17
N SER A 128 16.59 -13.32 -2.78
CA SER A 128 16.69 -12.86 -1.41
C SER A 128 15.40 -12.16 -0.94
N ALA A 129 15.21 -11.99 0.37
CA ALA A 129 14.05 -11.28 0.93
C ALA A 129 13.92 -9.86 0.37
N GLY A 130 15.03 -9.11 0.29
CA GLY A 130 15.03 -7.76 -0.29
C GLY A 130 14.73 -7.74 -1.79
N GLN A 131 15.18 -8.75 -2.56
CA GLN A 131 14.81 -8.88 -3.97
C GLN A 131 13.32 -9.21 -4.12
N LYS A 132 12.77 -10.13 -3.33
CA LYS A 132 11.33 -10.46 -3.31
C LYS A 132 10.51 -9.20 -3.01
N ARG A 133 10.90 -8.45 -1.98
CA ARG A 133 10.21 -7.20 -1.64
C ARG A 133 10.22 -6.22 -2.80
N ARG A 134 11.34 -6.01 -3.47
CA ARG A 134 11.45 -5.13 -4.65
C ARG A 134 10.62 -5.64 -5.84
N VAL A 135 10.54 -6.94 -6.09
CA VAL A 135 9.63 -7.51 -7.11
C VAL A 135 8.18 -7.23 -6.73
N ALA A 136 7.79 -7.37 -5.46
CA ALA A 136 6.45 -7.03 -5.01
C ALA A 136 6.13 -5.52 -5.19
N LEU A 137 7.09 -4.64 -4.94
CA LEU A 137 6.97 -3.20 -5.18
C LEU A 137 6.84 -2.86 -6.67
N ALA A 138 7.50 -3.61 -7.56
CA ALA A 138 7.40 -3.43 -9.01
C ALA A 138 5.95 -3.59 -9.53
N ARG A 139 5.08 -4.31 -8.79
CA ARG A 139 3.66 -4.42 -9.09
C ARG A 139 2.94 -3.06 -9.15
N LEU A 140 3.39 -2.09 -8.35
CA LEU A 140 2.84 -0.73 -8.34
C LEU A 140 3.10 0.03 -9.65
N ILE A 141 4.10 -0.42 -10.43
CA ILE A 141 4.54 0.23 -11.66
C ILE A 141 3.92 -0.41 -12.90
N VAL A 142 3.74 -1.75 -12.91
CA VAL A 142 3.23 -2.48 -14.08
C VAL A 142 1.75 -2.24 -14.38
N ALA A 143 1.00 -1.66 -13.44
CA ALA A 143 -0.38 -1.25 -13.64
C ALA A 143 -0.61 0.08 -12.92
N LEU A 144 -1.07 1.09 -13.65
CA LEU A 144 -1.28 2.42 -13.09
C LEU A 144 -2.58 2.45 -12.28
N ARG A 145 -2.47 2.79 -10.99
CA ARG A 145 -3.61 3.03 -10.11
C ARG A 145 -3.34 4.28 -9.26
N PRO A 146 -4.29 5.19 -9.17
CA PRO A 146 -4.06 6.50 -8.55
C PRO A 146 -3.87 6.44 -7.03
N LEU A 147 -4.41 5.44 -6.33
CA LEU A 147 -4.28 5.31 -4.88
C LEU A 147 -3.37 4.12 -4.51
N TRP A 148 -2.30 4.40 -3.76
CA TRP A 148 -1.42 3.37 -3.20
C TRP A 148 -1.60 3.25 -1.69
N LEU A 149 -1.93 2.07 -1.23
CA LEU A 149 -2.03 1.68 0.18
C LEU A 149 -0.87 0.75 0.52
N LEU A 150 0.07 1.22 1.33
CA LEU A 150 1.37 0.58 1.55
C LEU A 150 1.55 0.21 3.03
N ASP A 151 1.63 -1.09 3.33
CA ASP A 151 1.83 -1.60 4.69
C ASP A 151 3.29 -2.01 4.88
N GLU A 152 4.03 -1.24 5.69
CA GLU A 152 5.48 -1.38 5.93
C GLU A 152 6.29 -1.57 4.63
N PRO A 153 6.20 -0.65 3.65
CA PRO A 153 6.73 -0.89 2.31
C PRO A 153 8.25 -1.03 2.25
N THR A 154 8.98 -0.41 3.17
CA THR A 154 10.45 -0.39 3.19
C THR A 154 11.08 -1.54 4.00
N THR A 155 10.27 -2.39 4.61
CA THR A 155 10.78 -3.58 5.33
C THR A 155 11.60 -4.47 4.40
N ALA A 156 12.72 -4.98 4.90
CA ALA A 156 13.70 -5.79 4.18
C ALA A 156 14.45 -5.09 3.03
N LEU A 157 14.30 -3.78 2.86
CA LEU A 157 15.07 -3.01 1.88
C LEU A 157 16.33 -2.42 2.51
N ASP A 158 17.45 -2.54 1.80
CA ASP A 158 18.66 -1.76 2.10
C ASP A 158 18.49 -0.28 1.73
N VAL A 159 19.44 0.56 2.12
CA VAL A 159 19.39 2.01 1.90
C VAL A 159 19.28 2.36 0.41
N GLY A 160 20.00 1.64 -0.45
CA GLY A 160 19.94 1.85 -1.90
C GLY A 160 18.57 1.54 -2.48
N ALA A 161 17.98 0.40 -2.08
CA ALA A 161 16.64 0.02 -2.51
C ALA A 161 15.55 0.97 -1.96
N GLN A 162 15.71 1.47 -0.73
CA GLN A 162 14.81 2.50 -0.17
C GLN A 162 14.88 3.79 -1.00
N ALA A 163 16.06 4.24 -1.41
CA ALA A 163 16.22 5.43 -2.25
C ALA A 163 15.57 5.25 -3.64
N LEU A 164 15.74 4.08 -4.27
CA LEU A 164 15.07 3.74 -5.54
C LEU A 164 13.54 3.79 -5.37
N PHE A 165 13.02 3.17 -4.32
CA PHE A 165 11.58 3.15 -4.07
C PHE A 165 11.03 4.54 -3.73
N ALA A 166 11.76 5.35 -2.98
CA ALA A 166 11.40 6.76 -2.74
C ALA A 166 11.27 7.54 -4.06
N GLY A 167 12.17 7.30 -5.04
CA GLY A 167 12.07 7.86 -6.40
C GLY A 167 10.80 7.41 -7.13
N VAL A 168 10.41 6.14 -6.99
CA VAL A 168 9.17 5.60 -7.57
C VAL A 168 7.93 6.26 -6.93
N MET A 169 7.92 6.41 -5.61
CA MET A 169 6.84 7.09 -4.89
C MET A 169 6.71 8.57 -5.28
N ARG A 170 7.83 9.30 -5.37
CA ARG A 170 7.81 10.71 -5.83
C ARG A 170 7.21 10.84 -7.22
N ALA A 171 7.65 10.02 -8.17
CA ALA A 171 7.10 10.04 -9.52
C ALA A 171 5.59 9.76 -9.55
N HIS A 172 5.09 8.88 -8.69
CA HIS A 172 3.66 8.63 -8.54
C HIS A 172 2.91 9.87 -8.01
N LEU A 173 3.44 10.54 -6.99
CA LEU A 173 2.86 11.77 -6.44
C LEU A 173 2.89 12.92 -7.46
N GLU A 174 3.98 13.09 -8.21
CA GLU A 174 4.12 14.11 -9.27
C GLU A 174 3.06 13.95 -10.38
N THR A 175 2.61 12.74 -10.66
CA THR A 175 1.51 12.48 -11.60
C THR A 175 0.12 12.66 -10.98
N GLY A 176 0.03 13.16 -9.76
CA GLY A 176 -1.22 13.38 -9.03
C GLY A 176 -1.74 12.16 -8.30
N GLY A 177 -0.94 11.10 -8.15
CA GLY A 177 -1.27 9.95 -7.33
C GLY A 177 -1.38 10.29 -5.84
N ILE A 178 -1.98 9.41 -5.06
CA ILE A 178 -2.10 9.52 -3.60
C ILE A 178 -1.47 8.30 -2.96
N ILE A 179 -0.71 8.49 -1.88
CA ILE A 179 -0.14 7.40 -1.08
C ILE A 179 -0.67 7.47 0.34
N VAL A 180 -1.19 6.34 0.84
CA VAL A 180 -1.44 6.15 2.28
C VAL A 180 -0.57 5.00 2.75
N ALA A 181 0.37 5.28 3.64
CA ALA A 181 1.34 4.29 4.11
C ALA A 181 1.29 4.12 5.63
N ALA A 182 1.24 2.88 6.09
CA ALA A 182 1.45 2.52 7.49
C ALA A 182 2.91 2.09 7.65
N THR A 183 3.69 2.86 8.40
CA THR A 183 5.10 2.55 8.64
C THR A 183 5.66 3.28 9.86
N HIS A 184 6.70 2.71 10.43
CA HIS A 184 7.53 3.34 11.47
C HIS A 184 8.83 3.92 10.90
N ALA A 185 9.20 3.53 9.67
CA ALA A 185 10.42 3.98 9.00
C ALA A 185 10.14 5.22 8.12
N PRO A 186 11.11 6.12 7.96
CA PRO A 186 11.01 7.21 7.00
C PRO A 186 10.82 6.68 5.58
N LEU A 187 9.90 7.28 4.81
CA LEU A 187 9.65 6.92 3.41
C LEU A 187 10.55 7.68 2.42
N GLY A 188 11.35 8.65 2.89
CA GLY A 188 12.13 9.53 2.01
C GLY A 188 11.25 10.46 1.17
N LEU A 189 10.06 10.79 1.67
CA LEU A 189 9.12 11.73 1.06
C LEU A 189 9.05 13.00 1.91
N GLU A 190 9.41 14.14 1.31
CA GLU A 190 9.26 15.44 1.95
C GLU A 190 7.79 15.87 1.96
N GLY A 191 7.36 16.54 3.03
CA GLY A 191 5.99 17.07 3.13
C GLY A 191 4.90 16.02 3.35
N ALA A 192 5.24 14.77 3.64
CA ALA A 192 4.24 13.76 3.96
C ALA A 192 3.43 14.16 5.21
N LYS A 193 2.11 14.18 5.10
CA LYS A 193 1.19 14.41 6.22
C LYS A 193 1.13 13.17 7.12
N SER A 194 0.66 13.30 8.34
CA SER A 194 0.48 12.16 9.25
C SER A 194 -0.92 12.11 9.84
N VAL A 195 -1.41 10.88 10.00
CA VAL A 195 -2.61 10.55 10.79
C VAL A 195 -2.19 9.60 11.89
N LYS A 196 -2.49 9.97 13.13
CA LYS A 196 -2.17 9.15 14.30
C LYS A 196 -3.36 8.30 14.71
N LEU A 197 -3.15 6.98 14.78
CA LEU A 197 -4.09 6.06 15.42
C LEU A 197 -3.72 5.92 16.90
N GLU A 198 -4.63 6.31 17.79
CA GLU A 198 -4.36 6.26 19.23
C GLU A 198 -4.58 4.88 19.84
N GLY A 199 -5.14 3.93 19.10
CA GLY A 199 -5.52 2.62 19.61
C GLY A 199 -6.65 2.75 20.65
N ALA A 200 -7.70 1.96 20.54
CA ALA A 200 -8.70 1.94 21.60
C ALA A 200 -8.06 1.44 22.91
N PRO A 201 -8.40 2.03 24.06
CA PRO A 201 -7.95 1.50 25.34
C PRO A 201 -8.34 0.02 25.42
N LEU A 202 -7.42 -0.78 26.02
CA LEU A 202 -7.71 -2.18 26.31
C LEU A 202 -8.92 -2.19 27.24
N GLY A 203 -10.11 -2.47 26.70
CA GLY A 203 -11.27 -2.72 27.53
C GLY A 203 -10.90 -3.87 28.47
N VAL A 204 -10.82 -3.59 29.75
CA VAL A 204 -10.78 -4.61 30.80
C VAL A 204 -12.10 -5.35 30.63
N GLY A 205 -12.05 -6.58 30.12
CA GLY A 205 -13.24 -7.42 30.04
C GLY A 205 -13.82 -7.53 31.43
N GLU A 206 -15.03 -7.03 31.61
CA GLU A 206 -15.84 -7.42 32.75
C GLU A 206 -16.03 -8.93 32.64
N ALA A 207 -15.29 -9.66 33.48
CA ALA A 207 -15.56 -11.06 33.77
C ALA A 207 -16.89 -11.07 34.52
N ALA A 208 -17.93 -11.57 33.87
CA ALA A 208 -19.16 -12.03 34.50
C ALA A 208 -19.16 -13.53 34.54
#